data_65546c61f2631209eb9eacc408b90710
#
_entry.id   65546c61f2631209eb9eacc408b90710
#
_cell.length_a   1.000
_cell.length_b   1.000
_cell.length_c   1.000
_cell.angle_alpha   90.00
_cell.angle_beta   90.00
_cell.angle_gamma   90.00
#
_symmetry.space_group_name_H-M   'P 1'
#
loop_
_entity.id
_entity.type
_entity.pdbx_description
1 polymer ?
#
loop_
_entity_poly.entity_id
_entity_poly.type
_entity_poly.pdbx_seq_one_letter_code
_entity_poly.pdbx_strand_id
1 'polypeptide(L)'
;MLQHADFFIGLPSGLSWVAWDCNIPVVLLAGFSMEGAEFPTPYRITNFNYCHGCWSDPTLFFDVNAPIWCPRHSGTPREIECTKAITPLMVEKVLRTIPAVQRQLALTPPEKVVSVIHE
;
A
#
# COMPACT_ATOMS: atom_id res chain seq x y z
N MET A 1 -18.91 -5.45 7.08
CA MET A 1 -18.75 -4.92 5.71
C MET A 1 -17.42 -5.35 5.05
N LEU A 2 -16.28 -5.15 5.68
CA LEU A 2 -14.99 -5.57 5.12
C LEU A 2 -14.90 -7.08 4.88
N GLN A 3 -15.54 -7.88 5.68
CA GLN A 3 -15.50 -9.34 5.54
C GLN A 3 -16.06 -9.85 4.22
N HIS A 4 -16.78 -9.02 3.48
CA HIS A 4 -17.33 -9.36 2.17
C HIS A 4 -16.49 -8.82 1.01
N ALA A 5 -15.40 -8.12 1.30
CA ALA A 5 -14.50 -7.61 0.28
C ALA A 5 -13.59 -8.71 -0.24
N ASP A 6 -13.20 -8.60 -1.50
CA ASP A 6 -12.25 -9.53 -2.12
C ASP A 6 -10.81 -9.22 -1.73
N PHE A 7 -10.51 -7.96 -1.47
CA PHE A 7 -9.21 -7.50 -0.97
C PHE A 7 -9.36 -6.07 -0.44
N PHE A 8 -8.32 -5.60 0.25
CA PHE A 8 -8.22 -4.24 0.76
C PHE A 8 -6.91 -3.63 0.27
N ILE A 9 -6.95 -2.37 -0.18
CA ILE A 9 -5.75 -1.60 -0.52
C ILE A 9 -5.74 -0.36 0.37
N GLY A 10 -4.62 -0.11 1.02
CA GLY A 10 -4.51 1.09 1.83
C GLY A 10 -3.13 1.31 2.39
N LEU A 11 -3.00 2.42 3.11
CA LEU A 11 -1.81 2.76 3.87
C LEU A 11 -1.79 1.98 5.19
N PRO A 12 -0.63 1.84 5.83
CA PRO A 12 -0.56 1.30 7.19
C PRO A 12 -1.42 2.14 8.13
N SER A 13 -2.50 1.56 8.65
CA SER A 13 -3.48 2.26 9.47
C SER A 13 -4.32 1.26 10.25
N GLY A 14 -5.15 1.77 11.16
CA GLY A 14 -6.08 0.91 11.92
C GLY A 14 -7.02 0.13 11.01
N LEU A 15 -7.48 0.72 9.91
CA LEU A 15 -8.40 0.05 9.00
C LEU A 15 -7.73 -1.13 8.28
N SER A 16 -6.44 -1.04 7.96
CA SER A 16 -5.71 -2.16 7.37
C SER A 16 -5.60 -3.33 8.34
N TRP A 17 -5.45 -3.06 9.64
CA TRP A 17 -5.45 -4.09 10.68
C TRP A 17 -6.80 -4.77 10.79
N VAL A 18 -7.89 -4.00 10.70
CA VAL A 18 -9.25 -4.57 10.71
C VAL A 18 -9.44 -5.48 9.50
N ALA A 19 -9.00 -5.06 8.33
CA ALA A 19 -9.08 -5.87 7.12
C ALA A 19 -8.29 -7.18 7.28
N TRP A 20 -7.10 -7.10 7.87
CA TRP A 20 -6.29 -8.27 8.15
C TRP A 20 -7.02 -9.24 9.08
N ASP A 21 -7.64 -8.71 10.14
CA ASP A 21 -8.41 -9.54 11.08
C ASP A 21 -9.62 -10.22 10.42
N CYS A 22 -10.17 -9.62 9.38
CA CYS A 22 -11.27 -10.21 8.61
C CYS A 22 -10.82 -11.31 7.65
N ASN A 23 -9.53 -11.63 7.63
CA ASN A 23 -8.94 -12.66 6.76
C ASN A 23 -9.09 -12.37 5.28
N ILE A 24 -9.16 -11.11 4.90
CA ILE A 24 -9.13 -10.73 3.49
C ILE A 24 -7.70 -10.32 3.09
N PRO A 25 -7.33 -10.50 1.81
CA PRO A 25 -6.02 -10.05 1.35
C PRO A 25 -5.84 -8.55 1.54
N VAL A 26 -4.73 -8.14 2.15
CA VAL A 26 -4.43 -6.72 2.38
C VAL A 26 -3.24 -6.31 1.53
N VAL A 27 -3.46 -5.40 0.59
CA VAL A 27 -2.41 -4.77 -0.19
C VAL A 27 -2.00 -3.50 0.55
N LEU A 28 -0.78 -3.48 1.04
CA LEU A 28 -0.29 -2.42 1.90
C LEU A 28 0.67 -1.51 1.13
N LEU A 29 0.31 -0.23 1.01
CA LEU A 29 1.17 0.77 0.39
C LEU A 29 2.12 1.30 1.47
N ALA A 30 3.27 0.65 1.64
CA ALA A 30 4.12 0.77 2.80
C ALA A 30 5.41 1.53 2.51
N GLY A 31 5.29 2.83 2.21
CA GLY A 31 6.46 3.66 1.95
C GLY A 31 7.20 4.07 3.22
N PHE A 32 6.48 4.51 4.25
CA PHE A 32 7.11 5.07 5.44
C PHE A 32 7.39 4.04 6.53
N SER A 33 6.87 2.83 6.44
CA SER A 33 7.12 1.77 7.42
C SER A 33 7.94 0.63 6.81
N MET A 34 8.56 -0.16 7.66
CA MET A 34 9.34 -1.32 7.25
C MET A 34 8.59 -2.60 7.56
N GLU A 35 9.00 -3.69 6.91
CA GLU A 35 8.50 -5.01 7.21
C GLU A 35 8.70 -5.34 8.69
N GLY A 36 7.67 -5.90 9.31
CA GLY A 36 7.69 -6.18 10.74
C GLY A 36 6.98 -5.14 11.60
N ALA A 37 6.73 -3.93 11.08
CA ALA A 37 5.94 -2.91 11.76
C ALA A 37 4.46 -3.23 11.74
N GLU A 38 4.01 -3.96 10.73
CA GLU A 38 2.61 -4.40 10.57
C GLU A 38 2.55 -5.92 10.43
N PHE A 39 1.33 -6.42 10.24
CA PHE A 39 1.07 -7.84 10.01
C PHE A 39 1.82 -8.36 8.76
N PRO A 40 2.09 -9.68 8.69
CA PRO A 40 2.93 -10.25 7.62
C PRO A 40 2.15 -10.48 6.32
N THR A 41 1.59 -9.43 5.75
CA THR A 41 0.92 -9.55 4.44
C THR A 41 1.95 -9.80 3.34
N PRO A 42 1.68 -10.74 2.40
CA PRO A 42 2.55 -10.94 1.24
C PRO A 42 2.38 -9.85 0.18
N TYR A 43 1.39 -8.96 0.33
CA TYR A 43 1.06 -7.92 -0.65
C TYR A 43 1.55 -6.54 -0.21
N ARG A 44 2.72 -6.50 0.36
CA ARG A 44 3.36 -5.27 0.81
C ARG A 44 4.12 -4.62 -0.34
N ILE A 45 3.85 -3.31 -0.59
CA ILE A 45 4.48 -2.57 -1.69
C ILE A 45 5.31 -1.43 -1.12
N THR A 46 6.59 -1.42 -1.46
CA THR A 46 7.53 -0.34 -1.12
C THR A 46 8.42 -0.09 -2.34
N ASN A 47 8.63 1.18 -2.68
CA ASN A 47 9.60 1.51 -3.71
C ASN A 47 10.93 1.86 -3.06
N PHE A 48 11.85 0.87 -3.04
CA PHE A 48 13.15 1.00 -2.36
C PHE A 48 14.14 1.92 -3.10
N ASN A 49 13.80 2.40 -4.30
CA ASN A 49 14.61 3.38 -5.02
C ASN A 49 14.41 4.81 -4.51
N TYR A 50 13.44 5.01 -3.63
CA TYR A 50 13.10 6.31 -3.05
C TYR A 50 13.23 6.24 -1.54
N CYS A 51 13.06 7.38 -0.86
CA CYS A 51 13.05 7.42 0.59
C CYS A 51 11.99 6.47 1.15
N HIS A 52 12.32 5.75 2.22
CA HIS A 52 11.40 4.79 2.83
C HIS A 52 11.78 4.54 4.29
N GLY A 53 10.84 3.99 5.07
CA GLY A 53 11.12 3.43 6.38
C GLY A 53 11.28 4.42 7.52
N CYS A 54 10.91 5.70 7.37
CA CYS A 54 11.11 6.69 8.45
C CYS A 54 10.29 6.36 9.70
N TRP A 55 9.11 5.76 9.56
CA TRP A 55 8.28 5.34 10.69
C TRP A 55 8.99 4.31 11.57
N SER A 56 9.83 3.49 10.97
CA SER A 56 10.57 2.44 11.69
C SER A 56 11.99 2.86 12.05
N ASP A 57 12.35 4.12 11.84
CA ASP A 57 13.68 4.65 12.14
C ASP A 57 13.70 5.20 13.57
N PRO A 58 14.45 4.56 14.51
CA PRO A 58 14.45 4.99 15.90
C PRO A 58 15.15 6.34 16.13
N THR A 59 15.85 6.87 15.13
CA THR A 59 16.52 8.18 15.22
C THR A 59 15.58 9.33 14.89
N LEU A 60 14.39 9.05 14.36
CA LEU A 60 13.42 10.07 13.98
C LEU A 60 12.28 10.11 14.99
N PHE A 61 12.00 11.32 15.49
CA PHE A 61 10.93 11.53 16.47
C PHE A 61 9.60 11.76 15.76
N PHE A 62 8.56 11.02 16.19
CA PHE A 62 7.23 11.17 15.62
C PHE A 62 6.53 12.39 16.21
N ASP A 63 6.10 13.32 15.35
CA ASP A 63 5.35 14.50 15.76
C ASP A 63 3.87 14.30 15.43
N VAL A 64 3.07 14.06 16.48
CA VAL A 64 1.62 13.80 16.35
C VAL A 64 0.85 15.05 15.87
N ASN A 65 1.45 16.23 15.97
CA ASN A 65 0.82 17.49 15.57
C ASN A 65 1.11 17.85 14.11
N ALA A 66 2.00 17.14 13.44
CA ALA A 66 2.29 17.41 12.04
C ALA A 66 1.12 16.96 11.15
N PRO A 67 0.61 17.81 10.26
CA PRO A 67 -0.46 17.41 9.33
C PRO A 67 -0.03 16.27 8.42
N ILE A 68 1.23 16.34 7.96
CA ILE A 68 1.89 15.27 7.20
C ILE A 68 3.24 15.06 7.84
N TRP A 69 3.44 13.88 8.43
CA TRP A 69 4.72 13.58 9.05
C TRP A 69 5.70 13.04 8.01
N CYS A 70 6.59 13.91 7.56
CA CYS A 70 7.66 13.55 6.64
C CYS A 70 8.96 14.16 7.15
N PRO A 71 9.61 13.52 8.15
CA PRO A 71 10.73 14.14 8.88
C PRO A 71 11.95 14.43 8.02
N ARG A 72 12.15 13.67 6.93
CA ARG A 72 13.34 13.82 6.08
C ARG A 72 13.19 14.87 4.99
N HIS A 73 11.98 15.08 4.50
CA HIS A 73 11.76 15.91 3.30
C HIS A 73 10.59 16.89 3.43
N SER A 74 10.11 17.13 4.65
CA SER A 74 9.00 18.07 4.88
C SER A 74 9.32 19.45 4.29
N GLY A 75 8.36 20.01 3.56
CA GLY A 75 8.51 21.31 2.93
C GLY A 75 9.35 21.31 1.65
N THR A 76 9.73 20.15 1.15
CA THR A 76 10.50 20.03 -0.09
C THR A 76 9.67 19.32 -1.17
N PRO A 77 10.09 19.37 -2.46
CA PRO A 77 9.41 18.61 -3.52
C PRO A 77 9.45 17.09 -3.28
N ARG A 78 10.33 16.60 -2.41
CA ARG A 78 10.44 15.18 -2.06
C ARG A 78 9.54 14.78 -0.90
N GLU A 79 8.73 15.70 -0.37
CA GLU A 79 7.82 15.38 0.73
C GLU A 79 6.91 14.20 0.37
N ILE A 80 6.86 13.21 1.27
CA ILE A 80 6.13 11.94 1.10
C ILE A 80 6.42 11.22 -0.22
N GLU A 81 7.63 11.36 -0.75
CA GLU A 81 8.00 10.64 -1.99
C GLU A 81 7.87 9.13 -1.81
N CYS A 82 8.03 8.61 -0.60
CA CYS A 82 7.87 7.20 -0.29
C CYS A 82 6.51 6.66 -0.74
N THR A 83 5.46 7.44 -0.59
CA THR A 83 4.11 7.06 -1.03
C THR A 83 3.87 7.43 -2.48
N LYS A 84 4.31 8.62 -2.89
CA LYS A 84 4.13 9.09 -4.27
C LYS A 84 4.86 8.23 -5.29
N ALA A 85 5.94 7.56 -4.89
CA ALA A 85 6.74 6.72 -5.77
C ALA A 85 6.13 5.33 -5.99
N ILE A 86 5.07 4.98 -5.27
CA ILE A 86 4.33 3.74 -5.52
C ILE A 86 3.40 4.00 -6.71
N THR A 87 3.72 3.38 -7.84
CA THR A 87 3.01 3.62 -9.09
C THR A 87 1.82 2.69 -9.26
N PRO A 88 0.82 3.06 -10.09
CA PRO A 88 -0.27 2.15 -10.42
C PRO A 88 0.20 0.81 -10.98
N LEU A 89 1.29 0.80 -11.75
CA LEU A 89 1.84 -0.44 -12.31
C LEU A 89 2.35 -1.37 -11.22
N MET A 90 2.99 -0.83 -10.18
CA MET A 90 3.44 -1.62 -9.03
C MET A 90 2.26 -2.27 -8.31
N VAL A 91 1.18 -1.51 -8.12
CA VAL A 91 -0.04 -2.00 -7.50
C VAL A 91 -0.69 -3.08 -8.36
N GLU A 92 -0.80 -2.84 -9.65
CA GLU A 92 -1.37 -3.82 -10.60
C GLU A 92 -0.64 -5.15 -10.54
N LYS A 93 0.68 -5.14 -10.54
CA LYS A 93 1.48 -6.37 -10.49
C LYS A 93 1.17 -7.18 -9.24
N VAL A 94 0.98 -6.52 -8.11
CA VAL A 94 0.64 -7.18 -6.86
C VAL A 94 -0.80 -7.69 -6.89
N LEU A 95 -1.74 -6.89 -7.38
CA LEU A 95 -3.15 -7.29 -7.47
C LEU A 95 -3.31 -8.56 -8.31
N ARG A 96 -2.55 -8.71 -9.37
CA ARG A 96 -2.61 -9.88 -10.25
C ARG A 96 -2.17 -11.17 -9.56
N THR A 97 -1.51 -11.08 -8.42
CA THR A 97 -1.10 -12.27 -7.64
C THR A 97 -2.18 -12.72 -6.65
N ILE A 98 -3.22 -11.93 -6.42
CA ILE A 98 -4.30 -12.27 -5.49
C ILE A 98 -5.26 -13.26 -6.15
N PRO A 99 -5.55 -14.43 -5.55
CA PRO A 99 -6.41 -15.44 -6.17
C PRO A 99 -7.79 -14.95 -6.58
N ALA A 100 -8.44 -14.11 -5.75
CA ALA A 100 -9.74 -13.55 -6.08
C ALA A 100 -9.70 -12.67 -7.33
N VAL A 101 -8.64 -11.89 -7.48
CA VAL A 101 -8.43 -11.03 -8.66
C VAL A 101 -8.16 -11.90 -9.89
N GLN A 102 -7.35 -12.93 -9.75
CA GLN A 102 -7.07 -13.86 -10.86
C GLN A 102 -8.35 -14.52 -11.39
N ARG A 103 -9.22 -14.95 -10.47
CA ARG A 103 -10.51 -15.52 -10.86
C ARG A 103 -11.37 -14.52 -11.63
N GLN A 104 -11.42 -13.27 -11.16
CA GLN A 104 -12.21 -12.22 -11.81
C GLN A 104 -11.66 -11.88 -13.19
N LEU A 105 -10.33 -11.78 -13.32
CA LEU A 105 -9.69 -11.51 -14.61
C LEU A 105 -9.97 -12.62 -15.64
N ALA A 106 -10.03 -13.86 -15.19
CA ALA A 106 -10.33 -15.00 -16.06
C ALA A 106 -11.77 -14.92 -16.62
N LEU A 107 -12.68 -14.22 -15.92
CA LEU A 107 -14.07 -14.07 -16.32
C LEU A 107 -14.33 -12.77 -17.09
N THR A 108 -13.36 -11.86 -17.14
CA THR A 108 -13.50 -10.52 -17.72
C THR A 108 -12.88 -10.48 -19.10
N PRO A 109 -13.59 -9.93 -20.14
CA PRO A 109 -13.01 -9.76 -21.47
C PRO A 109 -11.74 -8.90 -21.43
N PRO A 110 -10.71 -9.21 -22.23
CA PRO A 110 -9.43 -8.48 -22.22
C PRO A 110 -9.57 -6.96 -22.41
N GLU A 111 -10.48 -6.51 -23.24
CA GLU A 111 -10.71 -5.08 -23.48
C GLU A 111 -11.18 -4.34 -22.24
N LYS A 112 -11.94 -4.99 -21.35
CA LYS A 112 -12.40 -4.38 -20.10
C LYS A 112 -11.26 -4.33 -19.06
N VAL A 113 -10.38 -5.32 -19.06
CA VAL A 113 -9.22 -5.32 -18.19
C VAL A 113 -8.30 -4.14 -18.51
N VAL A 114 -8.06 -3.90 -19.80
CA VAL A 114 -7.21 -2.78 -20.24
C VAL A 114 -7.78 -1.43 -19.80
N SER A 115 -9.10 -1.23 -19.91
CA SER A 115 -9.71 0.04 -19.51
C SER A 115 -9.60 0.30 -18.01
N VAL A 116 -9.63 -0.74 -17.19
CA VAL A 116 -9.44 -0.59 -15.73
C VAL A 116 -8.02 -0.14 -15.42
N ILE A 117 -7.04 -0.65 -16.15
CA ILE A 117 -5.62 -0.31 -15.91
C ILE A 117 -5.33 1.16 -16.24
N HIS A 118 -6.01 1.73 -17.25
CA HIS A 118 -5.75 3.09 -17.70
C HIS A 118 -6.48 4.17 -16.92
N GLU A 119 -7.35 3.80 -16.03
CA GLU A 119 -7.97 4.73 -15.09
C GLU A 119 -7.03 5.01 -13.90
#